data_5f36868a7fc258107f1d5ffb868a42e8
#
_entry.id   5f36868a7fc258107f1d5ffb868a42e8
#
_cell.length_a   1.000
_cell.length_b   1.000
_cell.length_c   1.000
_cell.angle_alpha   90.00
_cell.angle_beta   90.00
_cell.angle_gamma   90.00
#
_symmetry.space_group_name_H-M   'P 1'
#
loop_
_entity.id
_entity.type
_entity.pdbx_description
1 polymer ?
#
loop_
_entity_poly.entity_id
_entity_poly.type
_entity_poly.pdbx_seq_one_letter_code
_entity_poly.pdbx_strand_id
1 'polypeptide(L)'
;MESRKAVFIYSNELARYHYPPEHPFNVDRARRVREILNSRGLLSGNGRSEVAPTPAERIVLKKFHSARYLHALQTASKGRWDAEALDMGIGTGDCPVFAGMYEYSVLAAGGTLVAANLILSGDADVA
;
A
#
# COMPACT_ATOMS: atom_id res chain seq x y z
N MET A 1 30.32 -15.34 5.94
CA MET A 1 29.04 -15.45 5.23
C MET A 1 28.33 -14.11 5.38
N GLU A 2 28.12 -13.41 4.30
CA GLU A 2 27.37 -12.15 4.35
C GLU A 2 25.96 -12.40 4.89
N SER A 3 25.55 -11.58 5.83
CA SER A 3 24.19 -11.62 6.37
C SER A 3 23.21 -11.21 5.28
N ARG A 4 22.16 -11.99 5.07
CA ARG A 4 21.09 -11.71 4.12
C ARG A 4 20.43 -10.37 4.46
N LYS A 5 20.29 -9.49 3.49
CA LYS A 5 19.65 -8.17 3.65
C LYS A 5 18.13 -8.32 3.51
N ALA A 6 17.40 -8.11 4.59
CA ALA A 6 15.94 -8.16 4.62
C ALA A 6 15.36 -6.78 4.95
N VAL A 7 14.39 -6.34 4.19
CA VAL A 7 13.74 -5.04 4.37
C VAL A 7 12.25 -5.24 4.63
N PHE A 8 11.72 -4.57 5.64
CA PHE A 8 10.30 -4.49 5.92
C PHE A 8 9.76 -3.13 5.47
N ILE A 9 8.83 -3.14 4.53
CA ILE A 9 8.23 -1.91 4.02
C ILE A 9 7.03 -1.55 4.87
N TYR A 10 7.12 -0.43 5.59
CA TYR A 10 6.04 0.01 6.48
C TYR A 10 6.08 1.53 6.73
N SER A 11 4.91 2.11 6.88
CA SER A 11 4.71 3.45 7.44
C SER A 11 3.42 3.51 8.24
N ASN A 12 3.43 4.26 9.34
CA ASN A 12 2.21 4.56 10.10
C ASN A 12 1.16 5.33 9.29
N GLU A 13 1.52 5.92 8.16
CA GLU A 13 0.57 6.57 7.26
C GLU A 13 -0.47 5.59 6.72
N LEU A 14 -0.11 4.33 6.50
CA LEU A 14 -1.05 3.28 6.06
C LEU A 14 -2.18 3.06 7.08
N ALA A 15 -1.91 3.24 8.37
CA ALA A 15 -2.89 3.06 9.44
C ALA A 15 -3.85 4.25 9.62
N ARG A 16 -3.67 5.34 8.87
CA ARG A 16 -4.58 6.51 8.92
C ARG A 16 -5.88 6.30 8.15
N TYR A 17 -5.91 5.33 7.26
CA TYR A 17 -7.04 5.07 6.39
C TYR A 17 -7.89 3.95 6.98
N HIS A 18 -9.20 4.04 6.82
CA HIS A 18 -10.13 3.09 7.38
C HIS A 18 -11.12 2.61 6.32
N TYR A 19 -11.13 1.30 6.09
CA TYR A 19 -12.22 0.64 5.37
C TYR A 19 -13.51 0.71 6.19
N PRO A 20 -14.69 0.61 5.55
CA PRO A 20 -15.96 0.49 6.26
C PRO A 20 -15.88 -0.66 7.29
N PRO A 21 -16.47 -0.50 8.49
CA PRO A 21 -16.33 -1.48 9.58
C PRO A 21 -16.79 -2.90 9.24
N GLU A 22 -17.77 -3.02 8.33
CA GLU A 22 -18.30 -4.29 7.85
C GLU A 22 -17.41 -4.99 6.82
N HIS A 23 -16.41 -4.30 6.28
CA HIS A 23 -15.49 -4.88 5.29
C HIS A 23 -14.47 -5.79 5.99
N PRO A 24 -14.18 -7.00 5.45
CA PRO A 24 -13.27 -7.95 6.09
C PRO A 24 -11.81 -7.52 6.09
N PHE A 25 -11.42 -6.61 5.21
CA PHE A 25 -10.05 -6.09 5.17
C PHE A 25 -9.83 -5.07 6.29
N ASN A 26 -8.79 -5.29 7.06
CA ASN A 26 -8.41 -4.39 8.15
C ASN A 26 -6.97 -3.90 7.94
N VAL A 27 -6.81 -2.59 7.71
CA VAL A 27 -5.52 -1.93 7.50
C VAL A 27 -4.57 -2.05 8.71
N ASP A 28 -5.10 -2.27 9.90
CA ASP A 28 -4.34 -2.48 11.13
C ASP A 28 -3.48 -3.77 11.12
N ARG A 29 -3.74 -4.68 10.19
CA ARG A 29 -2.97 -5.94 10.09
C ARG A 29 -1.48 -5.67 9.91
N ALA A 30 -1.10 -4.74 9.05
CA ALA A 30 0.31 -4.40 8.84
C ALA A 30 0.95 -3.83 10.10
N ARG A 31 0.25 -2.94 10.82
CA ARG A 31 0.71 -2.39 12.10
C ARG A 31 0.92 -3.49 13.15
N ARG A 32 -0.04 -4.39 13.29
CA ARG A 32 0.06 -5.52 14.25
C ARG A 32 1.21 -6.46 13.91
N VAL A 33 1.39 -6.78 12.64
CA VAL A 33 2.54 -7.58 12.19
C VAL A 33 3.86 -6.89 12.55
N ARG A 34 3.97 -5.59 12.26
CA ARG A 34 5.16 -4.81 12.62
C ARG A 34 5.43 -4.83 14.13
N GLU A 35 4.42 -4.65 14.96
CA GLU A 35 4.56 -4.67 16.42
C GLU A 35 5.10 -6.03 16.91
N ILE A 36 4.59 -7.13 16.37
CA ILE A 36 5.05 -8.49 16.71
C ILE A 36 6.51 -8.67 16.26
N LEU A 37 6.86 -8.29 15.04
CA LEU A 37 8.22 -8.40 14.53
C LEU A 37 9.19 -7.54 15.37
N ASN A 38 8.79 -6.33 15.72
CA ASN A 38 9.60 -5.42 16.54
C ASN A 38 9.83 -5.98 17.96
N SER A 39 8.77 -6.51 18.59
CA SER A 39 8.88 -7.12 19.94
C SER A 39 9.82 -8.34 19.98
N ARG A 40 10.04 -8.96 18.84
CA ARG A 40 10.96 -10.10 18.67
C ARG A 40 12.36 -9.71 18.15
N GLY A 41 12.65 -8.41 18.02
CA GLY A 41 13.92 -7.91 17.51
C GLY A 41 14.20 -8.28 16.05
N LEU A 42 13.16 -8.44 15.23
CA LEU A 42 13.28 -8.89 13.85
C LEU A 42 13.33 -7.76 12.81
N LEU A 43 13.19 -6.50 13.22
CA LEU A 43 13.15 -5.35 12.32
C LEU A 43 14.46 -4.55 12.25
N SER A 44 15.47 -4.90 13.06
CA SER A 44 16.73 -4.18 13.10
C SER A 44 17.92 -5.11 13.35
N GLY A 45 19.11 -4.64 13.00
CA GLY A 45 20.36 -5.40 13.16
C GLY A 45 20.51 -6.57 12.18
N ASN A 46 21.75 -7.08 12.05
CA ASN A 46 22.06 -8.27 11.25
C ASN A 46 21.48 -8.26 9.81
N GLY A 47 21.62 -7.15 9.09
CA GLY A 47 21.12 -7.03 7.72
C GLY A 47 19.60 -6.79 7.61
N ARG A 48 18.94 -6.42 8.70
CA ARG A 48 17.50 -6.11 8.73
C ARG A 48 17.28 -4.62 8.87
N SER A 49 16.31 -4.09 8.12
CA SER A 49 15.93 -2.68 8.18
C SER A 49 14.47 -2.45 7.84
N GLU A 50 13.97 -1.29 8.21
CA GLU A 50 12.64 -0.81 7.78
C GLU A 50 12.80 0.33 6.78
N VAL A 51 11.97 0.34 5.76
CA VAL A 51 11.90 1.41 4.76
C VAL A 51 10.44 1.84 4.59
N ALA A 52 10.21 3.15 4.57
CA ALA A 52 8.88 3.69 4.33
C ALA A 52 8.50 3.56 2.84
N PRO A 53 7.23 3.26 2.54
CA PRO A 53 6.73 3.35 1.18
C PRO A 53 6.70 4.80 0.71
N THR A 54 6.83 5.01 -0.59
CA THR A 54 6.54 6.29 -1.26
C THR A 54 5.34 6.09 -2.17
N PRO A 55 4.43 7.07 -2.29
CA PRO A 55 3.28 6.94 -3.19
C PRO A 55 3.72 6.63 -4.61
N ALA A 56 3.04 5.69 -5.26
CA ALA A 56 3.29 5.38 -6.66
C ALA A 56 2.93 6.59 -7.55
N GLU A 57 3.82 6.94 -8.46
CA GLU A 57 3.58 8.02 -9.40
C GLU A 57 2.48 7.65 -10.41
N ARG A 58 1.66 8.63 -10.78
CA ARG A 58 0.56 8.43 -11.74
C ARG A 58 1.03 7.83 -13.07
N ILE A 59 2.22 8.21 -13.55
CA ILE A 59 2.79 7.67 -14.79
C ILE A 59 3.02 6.15 -14.69
N VAL A 60 3.41 5.66 -13.53
CA VAL A 60 3.61 4.22 -13.28
C VAL A 60 2.26 3.51 -13.19
N LEU A 61 1.29 4.07 -12.48
CA LEU A 61 -0.06 3.51 -12.37
C LEU A 61 -0.75 3.39 -13.74
N LYS A 62 -0.51 4.35 -14.63
CA LYS A 62 -1.04 4.35 -16.00
C LYS A 62 -0.48 3.24 -16.90
N LYS A 63 0.57 2.55 -16.51
CA LYS A 63 1.07 1.38 -17.25
C LYS A 63 0.11 0.19 -17.14
N PHE A 64 -0.69 0.15 -16.10
CA PHE A 64 -1.68 -0.92 -15.85
C PHE A 64 -3.12 -0.40 -15.91
N HIS A 65 -3.40 0.76 -15.30
CA HIS A 65 -4.72 1.34 -15.20
C HIS A 65 -4.95 2.42 -16.26
N SER A 66 -6.18 2.53 -16.77
CA SER A 66 -6.58 3.65 -17.63
C SER A 66 -6.58 4.96 -16.83
N ALA A 67 -6.33 6.08 -17.53
CA ALA A 67 -6.43 7.41 -16.92
C ALA A 67 -7.85 7.69 -16.40
N ARG A 68 -8.86 7.17 -17.09
CA ARG A 68 -10.29 7.28 -16.72
C ARG A 68 -10.57 6.58 -15.39
N TYR A 69 -10.07 5.35 -15.21
CA TYR A 69 -10.22 4.62 -13.95
C TYR A 69 -9.55 5.34 -12.78
N LEU A 70 -8.31 5.78 -12.97
CA LEU A 70 -7.57 6.51 -11.93
C LEU A 70 -8.26 7.82 -11.54
N HIS A 71 -8.87 8.52 -12.51
CA HIS A 71 -9.65 9.71 -12.23
C HIS A 71 -10.92 9.39 -11.44
N ALA A 72 -11.66 8.37 -11.84
CA ALA A 72 -12.86 7.92 -11.13
C ALA A 72 -12.54 7.52 -9.68
N LEU A 73 -11.45 6.78 -9.46
CA LEU A 73 -11.01 6.37 -8.13
C LEU A 73 -10.63 7.59 -7.25
N GLN A 74 -9.91 8.55 -7.83
CA GLN A 74 -9.52 9.77 -7.13
C GLN A 74 -10.73 10.66 -6.76
N THR A 75 -11.73 10.70 -7.63
CA THR A 75 -12.97 11.43 -7.39
C THR A 75 -13.82 10.75 -6.32
N ALA A 76 -13.92 9.42 -6.37
CA ALA A 76 -14.61 8.62 -5.37
C ALA A 76 -13.96 8.74 -3.98
N SER A 77 -12.63 8.81 -3.91
CA SER A 77 -11.87 9.05 -2.68
C SER A 77 -12.27 10.34 -1.95
N LYS A 78 -12.82 11.31 -2.68
CA LYS A 78 -13.36 12.57 -2.15
C LYS A 78 -14.86 12.53 -1.87
N GLY A 79 -15.47 11.33 -1.91
CA GLY A 79 -16.88 11.12 -1.65
C GLY A 79 -17.82 11.38 -2.83
N ARG A 80 -17.29 11.46 -4.05
CA ARG A 80 -18.08 11.68 -5.27
C ARG A 80 -17.90 10.54 -6.26
N TRP A 81 -18.92 9.73 -6.46
CA TRP A 81 -18.91 8.67 -7.48
C TRP A 81 -20.30 8.51 -8.09
N ASP A 82 -20.36 7.95 -9.26
CA ASP A 82 -21.55 7.83 -10.10
C ASP A 82 -21.70 6.41 -10.66
N ALA A 83 -22.68 6.22 -11.53
CA ALA A 83 -22.93 4.94 -12.18
C ALA A 83 -21.72 4.43 -12.98
N GLU A 84 -20.95 5.34 -13.60
CA GLU A 84 -19.73 4.98 -14.33
C GLU A 84 -18.66 4.40 -13.40
N ALA A 85 -18.47 4.98 -12.22
CA ALA A 85 -17.55 4.44 -11.21
C ALA A 85 -18.01 3.06 -10.74
N LEU A 86 -19.31 2.84 -10.54
CA LEU A 86 -19.89 1.53 -10.21
C LEU A 86 -19.63 0.48 -11.30
N ASP A 87 -19.77 0.85 -12.57
CA ASP A 87 -19.47 -0.03 -13.71
C ASP A 87 -17.98 -0.44 -13.74
N MET A 88 -17.10 0.37 -13.17
CA MET A 88 -15.69 0.06 -12.97
C MET A 88 -15.41 -0.75 -11.69
N GLY A 89 -16.44 -1.09 -10.92
CA GLY A 89 -16.33 -1.82 -9.66
C GLY A 89 -16.07 -0.95 -8.42
N ILE A 90 -16.01 0.38 -8.58
CA ILE A 90 -15.80 1.33 -7.47
C ILE A 90 -17.13 1.54 -6.74
N GLY A 91 -17.15 1.35 -5.42
CA GLY A 91 -18.35 1.47 -4.60
C GLY A 91 -19.14 0.17 -4.44
N THR A 92 -18.56 -0.95 -4.86
CA THR A 92 -19.10 -2.30 -4.62
C THR A 92 -18.73 -2.80 -3.23
N GLY A 93 -19.32 -3.92 -2.79
CA GLY A 93 -18.99 -4.55 -1.51
C GLY A 93 -17.52 -4.94 -1.40
N ASP A 94 -16.91 -5.39 -2.49
CA ASP A 94 -15.50 -5.79 -2.53
C ASP A 94 -14.55 -4.58 -2.66
N CYS A 95 -15.02 -3.50 -3.26
CA CYS A 95 -14.25 -2.29 -3.49
C CYS A 95 -15.00 -1.05 -2.97
N PRO A 96 -15.19 -0.95 -1.63
CA PRO A 96 -16.00 0.11 -1.04
C PRO A 96 -15.33 1.48 -1.17
N VAL A 97 -16.16 2.53 -1.24
CA VAL A 97 -15.68 3.91 -1.19
C VAL A 97 -15.44 4.31 0.27
N PHE A 98 -14.26 4.85 0.54
CA PHE A 98 -13.94 5.47 1.82
C PHE A 98 -13.00 6.67 1.60
N ALA A 99 -12.99 7.59 2.55
CA ALA A 99 -12.14 8.77 2.48
C ALA A 99 -10.65 8.40 2.39
N GLY A 100 -9.95 8.94 1.41
CA GLY A 100 -8.52 8.69 1.22
C GLY A 100 -8.20 7.33 0.56
N MET A 101 -9.18 6.64 -0.01
CA MET A 101 -8.94 5.34 -0.66
C MET A 101 -7.93 5.41 -1.81
N TYR A 102 -7.89 6.51 -2.54
CA TYR A 102 -6.89 6.73 -3.60
C TYR A 102 -5.49 6.87 -2.98
N GLU A 103 -5.35 7.74 -2.00
CA GLU A 103 -4.08 8.01 -1.30
C GLU A 103 -3.54 6.74 -0.64
N TYR A 104 -4.40 5.97 0.03
CA TYR A 104 -4.04 4.65 0.58
C TYR A 104 -3.55 3.70 -0.50
N SER A 105 -4.28 3.59 -1.62
CA SER A 105 -3.97 2.65 -2.70
C SER A 105 -2.64 2.99 -3.39
N VAL A 106 -2.38 4.27 -3.65
CA VAL A 106 -1.11 4.69 -4.27
C VAL A 106 0.07 4.51 -3.32
N LEU A 107 -0.13 4.67 -2.02
CA LEU A 107 0.90 4.40 -1.01
C LEU A 107 1.20 2.91 -0.91
N ALA A 108 0.17 2.06 -0.90
CA ALA A 108 0.32 0.60 -0.87
C ALA A 108 1.02 0.08 -2.13
N ALA A 109 0.61 0.55 -3.31
CA ALA A 109 1.28 0.23 -4.58
C ALA A 109 2.74 0.72 -4.59
N GLY A 110 2.98 1.92 -4.06
CA GLY A 110 4.32 2.48 -3.90
C GLY A 110 5.22 1.63 -3.00
N GLY A 111 4.67 1.04 -1.94
CA GLY A 111 5.39 0.11 -1.08
C GLY A 111 5.91 -1.11 -1.86
N THR A 112 5.09 -1.68 -2.72
CA THR A 112 5.49 -2.79 -3.60
C THR A 112 6.58 -2.37 -4.58
N LEU A 113 6.49 -1.16 -5.14
CA LEU A 113 7.52 -0.62 -6.04
C LEU A 113 8.84 -0.38 -5.33
N VAL A 114 8.81 0.17 -4.11
CA VAL A 114 10.01 0.34 -3.27
C VAL A 114 10.66 -1.01 -3.00
N ALA A 115 9.89 -2.01 -2.60
CA ALA A 115 10.38 -3.36 -2.35
C ALA A 115 11.05 -3.96 -3.60
N ALA A 116 10.38 -3.89 -4.75
CA ALA A 116 10.91 -4.40 -6.01
C ALA A 116 12.22 -3.70 -6.42
N ASN A 117 12.28 -2.37 -6.29
CA ASN A 117 13.48 -1.61 -6.61
C ASN A 117 14.67 -1.97 -5.71
N LEU A 118 14.45 -2.15 -4.41
CA LEU A 118 15.51 -2.56 -3.48
C LEU A 118 16.09 -3.93 -3.83
N ILE A 119 15.24 -4.87 -4.27
CA ILE A 119 15.70 -6.19 -4.71
C ILE A 119 16.45 -6.09 -6.03
N LEU A 120 15.92 -5.35 -6.99
CA LEU A 120 16.54 -5.20 -8.32
C LEU A 120 17.87 -4.46 -8.29
N SER A 121 18.05 -3.51 -7.38
CA SER A 121 19.32 -2.80 -7.18
C SER A 121 20.36 -3.59 -6.36
N GLY A 122 19.96 -4.69 -5.73
CA GLY A 122 20.82 -5.46 -4.83
C GLY A 122 20.97 -4.86 -3.43
N ASP A 123 20.13 -3.88 -3.08
CA ASP A 123 20.09 -3.28 -1.74
C ASP A 123 19.36 -4.16 -0.74
N ALA A 124 18.52 -5.08 -1.20
CA ALA A 124 17.87 -6.10 -0.41
C ALA A 124 17.87 -7.45 -1.12
N ASP A 125 17.92 -8.55 -0.35
CA ASP A 125 17.72 -9.92 -0.83
C ASP A 125 16.26 -10.37 -0.65
N VAL A 126 15.57 -9.74 0.32
CA VAL A 126 14.15 -9.97 0.63
C VAL A 126 13.50 -8.64 1.05
N ALA A 127 12.33 -8.39 0.52
CA ALA A 127 11.51 -7.24 0.90
C ALA A 127 10.02 -7.60 0.94
#